data_cc13b0ae6cfc90097e8009a92c7a11f2
#
_entry.id   cc13b0ae6cfc90097e8009a92c7a11f2
#
_cell.length_a   1.000
_cell.length_b   1.000
_cell.length_c   1.000
_cell.angle_alpha   90.00
_cell.angle_beta   90.00
_cell.angle_gamma   90.00
#
_symmetry.space_group_name_H-M   'P 1'
#
loop_
_entity.id
_entity.type
_entity.pdbx_description
1 polymer ?
#
loop_
_entity_poly.entity_id
_entity_poly.type
_entity_poly.pdbx_seq_one_letter_code
_entity_poly.pdbx_strand_id
1 'polypeptide(L)'
;MGVVRFTVDFLTATNQSNFQYSNFPRTLANKLNISAKNEVYAPMGGNSPQVLLEDALVKISTGETDCALLSGGEALQTMIAKLKAGMSLDWLDEPGGSPEMIGNNDIGFSDHEKLHGMDLPTNVYPLFAQALRKEEKKTAATHLDECSALFSEFSKIA
;
A
#
# COMPACT_ATOMS: atom_id res chain seq x y z
N MET A 1 -10.48 17.19 -34.45
CA MET A 1 -10.39 17.07 -32.99
C MET A 1 -9.06 16.38 -32.68
N GLY A 2 -8.06 17.14 -32.26
CA GLY A 2 -6.73 16.58 -31.99
C GLY A 2 -6.79 15.71 -30.73
N VAL A 3 -6.34 14.47 -30.82
CA VAL A 3 -6.15 13.61 -29.65
C VAL A 3 -4.96 14.17 -28.88
N VAL A 4 -5.21 14.74 -27.73
CA VAL A 4 -4.13 15.13 -26.81
C VAL A 4 -3.56 13.82 -26.24
N ARG A 5 -2.37 13.45 -26.72
CA ARG A 5 -1.61 12.34 -26.14
C ARG A 5 -0.84 12.88 -24.94
N PHE A 6 -1.21 12.49 -23.74
CA PHE A 6 -0.38 12.71 -22.58
C PHE A 6 0.79 11.73 -22.61
N THR A 7 2.00 12.25 -22.55
CA THR A 7 3.19 11.43 -22.36
C THR A 7 3.38 11.29 -20.86
N VAL A 8 3.35 10.09 -20.34
CA VAL A 8 3.70 9.79 -18.95
C VAL A 8 5.18 9.45 -18.95
N ASP A 9 6.00 10.33 -18.39
CA ASP A 9 7.44 10.08 -18.32
C ASP A 9 7.80 9.17 -17.16
N PHE A 10 7.02 9.22 -16.09
CA PHE A 10 7.29 8.52 -14.85
C PHE A 10 6.02 7.79 -14.38
N LEU A 11 6.06 6.47 -14.35
CA LEU A 11 4.97 5.63 -13.87
C LEU A 11 5.40 4.85 -12.64
N THR A 12 4.70 5.04 -11.56
CA THR A 12 5.03 4.43 -10.27
C THR A 12 3.83 3.72 -9.67
N ALA A 13 4.08 2.65 -8.95
CA ALA A 13 3.03 1.90 -8.26
C ALA A 13 3.54 1.29 -6.95
N THR A 14 2.60 1.07 -6.03
CA THR A 14 2.86 0.30 -4.81
C THR A 14 2.57 -1.17 -5.03
N ASN A 15 3.36 -2.03 -4.40
CA ASN A 15 3.07 -3.46 -4.34
C ASN A 15 1.76 -3.69 -3.59
N GLN A 16 1.01 -4.69 -4.05
CA GLN A 16 -0.28 -5.06 -3.50
C GLN A 16 -0.15 -6.34 -2.68
N SER A 17 -0.86 -6.42 -1.57
CA SER A 17 -0.82 -7.60 -0.71
C SER A 17 -1.56 -8.80 -1.29
N ASN A 18 -2.48 -8.55 -2.21
CA ASN A 18 -3.37 -9.55 -2.78
C ASN A 18 -2.80 -10.31 -3.99
N PHE A 19 -1.86 -9.72 -4.73
CA PHE A 19 -1.25 -10.33 -5.89
C PHE A 19 0.13 -9.70 -6.18
N GLN A 20 1.13 -10.54 -6.36
CA GLN A 20 2.47 -10.06 -6.68
C GLN A 20 2.65 -9.97 -8.20
N TYR A 21 2.71 -8.76 -8.69
CA TYR A 21 3.06 -8.50 -10.08
C TYR A 21 4.59 -8.47 -10.25
N SER A 22 5.06 -9.01 -11.34
CA SER A 22 6.48 -8.93 -11.71
C SER A 22 6.87 -7.50 -12.10
N ASN A 23 6.00 -6.79 -12.80
CA ASN A 23 6.16 -5.39 -13.18
C ASN A 23 4.77 -4.72 -13.31
N PHE A 24 4.18 -4.33 -12.19
CA PHE A 24 2.86 -3.71 -12.21
C PHE A 24 2.83 -2.37 -12.99
N PRO A 25 3.84 -1.48 -12.89
CA PRO A 25 3.90 -0.30 -13.75
C PRO A 25 3.78 -0.62 -15.23
N ARG A 26 4.51 -1.63 -15.73
CA ARG A 26 4.44 -2.06 -17.13
C ARG A 26 3.07 -2.64 -17.47
N THR A 27 2.50 -3.47 -16.60
CA THR A 27 1.16 -4.02 -16.80
C THR A 27 0.12 -2.91 -16.94
N LEU A 28 0.20 -1.88 -16.10
CA LEU A 28 -0.68 -0.72 -16.16
C LEU A 28 -0.45 0.10 -17.44
N ALA A 29 0.81 0.36 -17.81
CA ALA A 29 1.16 1.08 -19.03
C ALA A 29 0.55 0.41 -20.28
N ASN A 30 0.69 -0.91 -20.37
CA ASN A 30 0.12 -1.70 -21.47
C ASN A 30 -1.41 -1.59 -21.51
N LYS A 31 -2.06 -1.67 -20.34
CA LYS A 31 -3.53 -1.53 -20.24
C LYS A 31 -4.04 -0.15 -20.66
N LEU A 32 -3.31 0.89 -20.31
CA LEU A 32 -3.65 2.27 -20.65
C LEU A 32 -3.16 2.69 -22.06
N ASN A 33 -2.41 1.82 -22.73
CA ASN A 33 -1.76 2.11 -24.01
C ASN A 33 -0.90 3.39 -23.94
N ILE A 34 -0.11 3.50 -22.87
CA ILE A 34 0.86 4.57 -22.64
C ILE A 34 2.26 3.98 -22.62
N SER A 35 3.26 4.83 -22.89
CA SER A 35 4.66 4.46 -22.78
C SER A 35 5.29 5.35 -21.73
N ALA A 36 5.78 4.76 -20.66
CA ALA A 36 6.55 5.45 -19.64
C ALA A 36 8.05 5.25 -19.90
N LYS A 37 8.84 6.30 -19.72
CA LYS A 37 10.30 6.21 -19.82
C LYS A 37 10.88 5.52 -18.59
N ASN A 38 10.32 5.80 -17.42
CA ASN A 38 10.73 5.26 -16.15
C ASN A 38 9.57 4.53 -15.49
N GLU A 39 9.82 3.33 -15.00
CA GLU A 39 8.89 2.49 -14.30
C GLU A 39 9.42 2.23 -12.90
N VAL A 40 8.67 2.65 -11.89
CA VAL A 40 9.08 2.53 -10.49
C VAL A 40 8.05 1.73 -9.71
N TYR A 41 8.53 0.81 -8.91
CA TYR A 41 7.70 -0.08 -8.10
C TYR A 41 8.18 -0.05 -6.65
N ALA A 42 7.29 0.28 -5.73
CA ALA A 42 7.61 0.27 -4.31
C ALA A 42 7.10 -1.01 -3.65
N PRO A 43 7.79 -1.52 -2.62
CA PRO A 43 7.33 -2.65 -1.84
C PRO A 43 6.03 -2.32 -1.10
N MET A 44 5.36 -3.35 -0.60
CA MET A 44 4.19 -3.19 0.24
C MET A 44 4.56 -2.46 1.54
N GLY A 45 3.88 -1.35 1.80
CA GLY A 45 4.10 -0.55 3.00
C GLY A 45 3.15 0.62 3.09
N GLY A 46 2.69 0.94 4.29
CA GLY A 46 1.76 2.04 4.51
C GLY A 46 2.32 3.42 4.14
N ASN A 47 3.63 3.59 4.14
CA ASN A 47 4.34 4.80 3.73
C ASN A 47 4.74 4.82 2.25
N SER A 48 4.67 3.70 1.55
CA SER A 48 5.12 3.60 0.14
C SER A 48 4.44 4.61 -0.79
N PRO A 49 3.13 4.89 -0.69
CA PRO A 49 2.51 5.93 -1.51
C PRO A 49 3.11 7.31 -1.30
N GLN A 50 3.47 7.66 -0.05
CA GLN A 50 4.07 8.95 0.28
C GLN A 50 5.49 9.05 -0.28
N VAL A 51 6.29 7.99 -0.16
CA VAL A 51 7.65 7.93 -0.72
C VAL A 51 7.62 8.11 -2.23
N LEU A 52 6.71 7.44 -2.93
CA LEU A 52 6.56 7.58 -4.38
C LEU A 52 6.09 8.98 -4.79
N LEU A 53 5.22 9.60 -3.99
CA LEU A 53 4.80 10.98 -4.23
C LEU A 53 5.96 11.94 -4.07
N GLU A 54 6.78 11.81 -3.04
CA GLU A 54 7.95 12.64 -2.81
C GLU A 54 8.97 12.50 -3.95
N ASP A 55 9.27 11.28 -4.38
CA ASP A 55 10.16 11.03 -5.52
C ASP A 55 9.64 11.69 -6.81
N ALA A 56 8.36 11.53 -7.10
CA ALA A 56 7.74 12.17 -8.26
C ALA A 56 7.83 13.71 -8.20
N LEU A 57 7.56 14.31 -7.02
CA LEU A 57 7.64 15.75 -6.82
C LEU A 57 9.07 16.28 -7.00
N VAL A 58 10.07 15.55 -6.49
CA VAL A 58 11.48 15.91 -6.68
C VAL A 58 11.82 15.87 -8.17
N LYS A 59 11.49 14.82 -8.89
CA LYS A 59 11.77 14.67 -10.33
C LYS A 59 11.10 15.74 -11.18
N ILE A 60 9.87 16.13 -10.83
CA ILE A 60 9.16 17.24 -11.52
C ILE A 60 9.85 18.58 -11.18
N SER A 61 10.18 18.82 -9.92
CA SER A 61 10.79 20.09 -9.50
C SER A 61 12.19 20.32 -10.05
N THR A 62 12.93 19.24 -10.31
CA THR A 62 14.27 19.29 -10.93
C THR A 62 14.21 19.31 -12.46
N GLY A 63 13.04 19.17 -13.07
CA GLY A 63 12.86 19.10 -14.52
C GLY A 63 13.32 17.78 -15.15
N GLU A 64 13.48 16.74 -14.33
CA GLU A 64 13.81 15.40 -14.82
C GLU A 64 12.62 14.74 -15.50
N THR A 65 11.41 15.05 -15.04
CA THR A 65 10.14 14.58 -15.63
C THR A 65 9.11 15.70 -15.68
N ASP A 66 8.27 15.70 -16.72
CA ASP A 66 7.18 16.66 -16.85
C ASP A 66 5.86 16.11 -16.30
N CYS A 67 5.69 14.80 -16.30
CA CYS A 67 4.45 14.17 -15.88
C CYS A 67 4.71 12.83 -15.20
N ALA A 68 4.18 12.68 -14.00
CA ALA A 68 4.22 11.44 -13.22
C ALA A 68 2.81 10.88 -13.02
N LEU A 69 2.64 9.58 -13.25
CA LEU A 69 1.41 8.85 -12.92
C LEU A 69 1.69 7.93 -11.73
N LEU A 70 1.01 8.18 -10.61
CA LEU A 70 1.05 7.34 -9.43
C LEU A 70 -0.19 6.45 -9.40
N SER A 71 0.02 5.18 -9.12
CA SER A 71 -1.06 4.19 -9.08
C SER A 71 -0.87 3.21 -7.93
N GLY A 72 -1.96 2.66 -7.48
CA GLY A 72 -1.99 1.60 -6.48
C GLY A 72 -3.43 1.17 -6.25
N GLY A 73 -3.59 -0.01 -5.70
CA GLY A 73 -4.92 -0.52 -5.39
C GLY A 73 -4.82 -1.85 -4.65
N GLU A 74 -5.90 -2.22 -3.99
CA GLU A 74 -5.99 -3.48 -3.26
C GLU A 74 -7.36 -4.12 -3.51
N ALA A 75 -7.38 -5.41 -3.79
CA ALA A 75 -8.59 -6.16 -4.07
C ALA A 75 -8.66 -7.47 -3.26
N LEU A 76 -8.19 -7.42 -2.00
CA LEU A 76 -8.09 -8.58 -1.11
C LEU A 76 -9.42 -9.30 -0.94
N GLN A 77 -10.53 -8.58 -0.78
CA GLN A 77 -11.85 -9.18 -0.64
C GLN A 77 -12.28 -9.95 -1.89
N THR A 78 -11.98 -9.41 -3.07
CA THR A 78 -12.23 -10.10 -4.34
C THR A 78 -11.40 -11.38 -4.45
N MET A 79 -10.12 -11.32 -4.07
CA MET A 79 -9.26 -12.50 -4.02
C MET A 79 -9.84 -13.58 -3.10
N ILE A 80 -10.17 -13.22 -1.87
CA ILE A 80 -10.74 -14.14 -0.88
C ILE A 80 -12.05 -14.75 -1.38
N ALA A 81 -12.93 -13.96 -1.96
CA ALA A 81 -14.21 -14.44 -2.49
C ALA A 81 -14.02 -15.44 -3.64
N LYS A 82 -13.14 -15.13 -4.61
CA LYS A 82 -12.83 -16.04 -5.72
C LYS A 82 -12.20 -17.34 -5.22
N LEU A 83 -11.22 -17.27 -4.32
CA LEU A 83 -10.58 -18.47 -3.77
C LEU A 83 -11.56 -19.35 -2.99
N LYS A 84 -12.45 -18.75 -2.19
CA LYS A 84 -13.52 -19.50 -1.48
C LYS A 84 -14.51 -20.17 -2.44
N ALA A 85 -14.75 -19.56 -3.60
CA ALA A 85 -15.61 -20.11 -4.65
C ALA A 85 -14.90 -21.14 -5.55
N GLY A 86 -13.63 -21.46 -5.29
CA GLY A 86 -12.82 -22.37 -6.14
C GLY A 86 -12.51 -21.78 -7.52
N MET A 87 -12.62 -20.46 -7.67
CA MET A 87 -12.33 -19.76 -8.92
C MET A 87 -10.85 -19.36 -8.98
N SER A 88 -10.27 -19.44 -10.18
CA SER A 88 -8.93 -18.91 -10.43
C SER A 88 -8.92 -17.38 -10.42
N LEU A 89 -7.77 -16.80 -10.09
CA LEU A 89 -7.50 -15.39 -10.29
C LEU A 89 -7.06 -15.19 -11.75
N ASP A 90 -7.87 -14.46 -12.50
CA ASP A 90 -7.65 -14.10 -13.90
C ASP A 90 -6.99 -12.71 -14.02
N TRP A 91 -6.18 -12.35 -13.03
CA TRP A 91 -5.46 -11.10 -13.02
C TRP A 91 -4.22 -11.17 -13.90
N LEU A 92 -4.11 -10.19 -14.77
CA LEU A 92 -2.99 -10.12 -15.69
C LEU A 92 -1.71 -9.76 -14.93
N ASP A 93 -0.68 -10.55 -15.17
CA ASP A 93 0.71 -10.17 -14.94
C ASP A 93 1.42 -10.30 -16.30
N GLU A 94 1.77 -9.18 -16.90
CA GLU A 94 2.49 -9.15 -18.17
C GLU A 94 3.97 -8.94 -17.87
N PRO A 95 4.75 -10.03 -17.83
CA PRO A 95 6.16 -9.92 -17.53
C PRO A 95 6.89 -9.15 -18.63
N GLY A 96 7.74 -8.24 -18.24
CA GLY A 96 8.59 -7.50 -19.15
C GLY A 96 9.29 -6.35 -18.46
N GLY A 97 10.60 -6.24 -18.70
CA GLY A 97 11.46 -5.28 -18.05
C GLY A 97 11.62 -5.53 -16.55
N SER A 98 12.42 -4.70 -15.93
CA SER A 98 12.62 -4.67 -14.49
C SER A 98 12.35 -3.25 -14.03
N PRO A 99 11.31 -3.00 -13.24
CA PRO A 99 11.06 -1.67 -12.70
C PRO A 99 12.17 -1.29 -11.72
N GLU A 100 12.43 -0.01 -11.60
CA GLU A 100 13.24 0.50 -10.51
C GLU A 100 12.51 0.26 -9.19
N MET A 101 13.19 -0.28 -8.19
CA MET A 101 12.61 -0.51 -6.87
C MET A 101 12.98 0.64 -5.94
N ILE A 102 11.98 1.32 -5.38
CA ILE A 102 12.19 2.35 -4.34
C ILE A 102 11.71 1.81 -3.00
N GLY A 103 12.61 1.84 -2.01
CA GLY A 103 12.36 1.29 -0.69
C GLY A 103 12.89 -0.14 -0.54
N ASN A 104 12.62 -0.72 0.60
CA ASN A 104 13.04 -2.07 0.94
C ASN A 104 11.86 -2.89 1.46
N ASN A 105 12.03 -4.21 1.51
CA ASN A 105 11.04 -5.13 2.07
C ASN A 105 11.32 -5.42 3.55
N ASP A 106 11.83 -4.45 4.30
CA ASP A 106 12.09 -4.64 5.71
C ASP A 106 10.79 -4.92 6.47
N ILE A 107 10.80 -6.01 7.18
CA ILE A 107 9.71 -6.41 8.05
C ILE A 107 9.76 -5.51 9.28
N GLY A 108 8.63 -4.94 9.69
CA GLY A 108 8.53 -4.00 10.80
C GLY A 108 8.72 -4.61 12.20
N PHE A 109 9.27 -5.81 12.28
CA PHE A 109 9.55 -6.53 13.54
C PHE A 109 10.76 -7.46 13.40
N SER A 110 11.42 -7.74 14.50
CA SER A 110 12.54 -8.69 14.57
C SER A 110 12.04 -10.13 14.74
N ASP A 111 12.93 -11.10 14.51
CA ASP A 111 12.64 -12.52 14.79
C ASP A 111 12.30 -12.77 16.25
N HIS A 112 12.91 -11.99 17.16
CA HIS A 112 12.62 -12.09 18.59
C HIS A 112 11.21 -11.60 18.92
N GLU A 113 10.78 -10.49 18.35
CA GLU A 113 9.41 -9.98 18.51
C GLU A 113 8.39 -10.97 17.93
N LYS A 114 8.66 -11.54 16.76
CA LYS A 114 7.83 -12.58 16.16
C LYS A 114 7.68 -13.82 17.04
N LEU A 115 8.78 -14.25 17.67
CA LEU A 115 8.77 -15.39 18.60
C LEU A 115 7.81 -15.16 19.78
N HIS A 116 7.59 -13.90 20.16
CA HIS A 116 6.67 -13.50 21.22
C HIS A 116 5.29 -13.05 20.70
N GLY A 117 4.98 -13.33 19.43
CA GLY A 117 3.69 -13.00 18.80
C GLY A 117 3.50 -11.51 18.51
N MET A 118 4.59 -10.73 18.47
CA MET A 118 4.55 -9.27 18.23
C MET A 118 4.73 -8.92 16.76
N ASP A 119 4.21 -9.76 15.87
CA ASP A 119 4.26 -9.62 14.42
C ASP A 119 2.95 -9.08 13.80
N LEU A 120 1.89 -9.04 14.60
CA LEU A 120 0.60 -8.54 14.14
C LEU A 120 0.21 -7.24 14.87
N PRO A 121 -0.36 -6.25 14.15
CA PRO A 121 -0.87 -5.01 14.76
C PRO A 121 -1.82 -5.25 15.94
N THR A 122 -2.68 -6.27 15.82
CA THR A 122 -3.61 -6.66 16.89
C THR A 122 -2.95 -7.07 18.19
N ASN A 123 -1.68 -7.48 18.14
CA ASN A 123 -0.89 -7.86 19.32
C ASN A 123 -0.02 -6.70 19.82
N VAL A 124 0.41 -5.82 18.93
CA VAL A 124 1.32 -4.72 19.23
C VAL A 124 0.59 -3.47 19.70
N TYR A 125 -0.44 -3.02 19.01
CA TYR A 125 -1.16 -1.79 19.35
C TYR A 125 -1.78 -1.78 20.76
N PRO A 126 -2.26 -2.89 21.33
CA PRO A 126 -2.74 -2.90 22.71
C PRO A 126 -1.70 -2.49 23.75
N LEU A 127 -0.40 -2.69 23.49
CA LEU A 127 0.66 -2.23 24.37
C LEU A 127 0.73 -0.70 24.42
N PHE A 128 0.64 -0.05 23.26
CA PHE A 128 0.60 1.42 23.19
C PHE A 128 -0.67 1.96 23.85
N ALA A 129 -1.82 1.33 23.61
CA ALA A 129 -3.07 1.70 24.24
C ALA A 129 -3.00 1.61 25.77
N GLN A 130 -2.35 0.58 26.32
CA GLN A 130 -2.15 0.45 27.78
C GLN A 130 -1.18 1.50 28.33
N ALA A 131 -0.14 1.86 27.60
CA ALA A 131 0.78 2.91 27.98
C ALA A 131 0.06 4.27 28.08
N LEU A 132 -0.73 4.61 27.06
CA LEU A 132 -1.57 5.82 27.05
C LEU A 132 -2.58 5.82 28.20
N ARG A 133 -3.29 4.71 28.41
CA ARG A 133 -4.23 4.56 29.53
C ARG A 133 -3.57 4.88 30.86
N LYS A 134 -2.36 4.38 31.08
CA LYS A 134 -1.60 4.61 32.32
C LYS A 134 -1.22 6.09 32.46
N GLU A 135 -0.75 6.72 31.40
CA GLU A 135 -0.39 8.14 31.39
C GLU A 135 -1.61 9.03 31.69
N GLU A 136 -2.75 8.70 31.13
CA GLU A 136 -4.03 9.37 31.36
C GLU A 136 -4.67 9.01 32.70
N LYS A 137 -4.06 8.14 33.50
CA LYS A 137 -4.54 7.67 34.81
C LYS A 137 -5.96 7.07 34.77
N LYS A 138 -6.35 6.50 33.65
CA LYS A 138 -7.66 5.88 33.45
C LYS A 138 -7.70 4.46 33.99
N THR A 139 -8.86 4.05 34.50
CA THR A 139 -9.11 2.64 34.83
C THR A 139 -9.23 1.81 33.53
N ALA A 140 -9.07 0.49 33.64
CA ALA A 140 -9.27 -0.39 32.50
C ALA A 140 -10.70 -0.31 31.92
N ALA A 141 -11.69 -0.20 32.80
CA ALA A 141 -13.09 -0.07 32.42
C ALA A 141 -13.34 1.23 31.64
N THR A 142 -12.92 2.38 32.17
CA THR A 142 -13.07 3.67 31.49
C THR A 142 -12.42 3.66 30.12
N HIS A 143 -11.20 3.13 30.00
CA HIS A 143 -10.51 3.04 28.73
C HIS A 143 -11.24 2.15 27.72
N LEU A 144 -11.75 0.99 28.18
CA LEU A 144 -12.52 0.09 27.34
C LEU A 144 -13.82 0.73 26.83
N ASP A 145 -14.53 1.45 27.70
CA ASP A 145 -15.76 2.17 27.33
C ASP A 145 -15.50 3.24 26.26
N GLU A 146 -14.43 4.02 26.42
CA GLU A 146 -14.02 5.03 25.43
C GLU A 146 -13.65 4.39 24.08
N CYS A 147 -12.85 3.33 24.09
CA CYS A 147 -12.50 2.60 22.86
C CYS A 147 -13.75 2.00 22.19
N SER A 148 -14.63 1.42 22.97
CA SER A 148 -15.87 0.83 22.46
C SER A 148 -16.78 1.88 21.83
N ALA A 149 -16.87 3.05 22.44
CA ALA A 149 -17.64 4.18 21.88
C ALA A 149 -17.06 4.62 20.52
N LEU A 150 -15.74 4.80 20.44
CA LEU A 150 -15.04 5.19 19.21
C LEU A 150 -15.28 4.16 18.08
N PHE A 151 -15.04 2.89 18.35
CA PHE A 151 -15.23 1.83 17.33
C PHE A 151 -16.71 1.64 16.95
N SER A 152 -17.64 1.89 17.88
CA SER A 152 -19.07 1.89 17.57
C SER A 152 -19.44 2.98 16.57
N GLU A 153 -18.84 4.17 16.67
CA GLU A 153 -19.06 5.24 15.68
C GLU A 153 -18.51 4.86 14.31
N PHE A 154 -17.31 4.26 14.24
CA PHE A 154 -16.77 3.76 12.97
C PHE A 154 -17.70 2.71 12.34
N SER A 155 -18.23 1.78 13.13
CA SER A 155 -19.16 0.75 12.66
C SER A 155 -20.48 1.30 12.11
N LYS A 156 -20.92 2.49 12.55
CA LYS A 156 -22.13 3.13 12.01
C LYS A 156 -21.93 3.71 10.62
N ILE A 157 -20.68 4.05 10.27
CA ILE A 157 -20.32 4.64 8.98
C ILE A 157 -20.02 3.55 7.94
N ALA A 158 -19.47 2.42 8.38
CA ALA A 158 -19.12 1.28 7.52
C ALA A 158 -20.34 0.49 7.06
#